data_c6a380f15f3376a61cc2fcea6cf12311
#
_entry.id   c6a380f15f3376a61cc2fcea6cf12311
#
_cell.length_a   1.000
_cell.length_b   1.000
_cell.length_c   1.000
_cell.angle_alpha   90.00
_cell.angle_beta   90.00
_cell.angle_gamma   90.00
#
_symmetry.space_group_name_H-M   'P 1'
#
loop_
_entity.id
_entity.type
_entity.pdbx_description
1 polymer ?
#
loop_
_entity_poly.entity_id
_entity_poly.type
_entity_poly.pdbx_seq_one_letter_code
_entity_poly.pdbx_strand_id
1 'polypeptide(L)'
;MVKEDLVRRSLPLLLAAVVALVAPPPVQAVVPGFAVAYRTVPGEGGTPLKAFVVTPTGRGSGPFPLLVLPSSWGVNNIEYVGAAAKLAYESGYSVISYTSRGFYDSAGEIDVAGPDTVADVSRVIDWGLAHAGGDPARIGVGGISYGAGQSLLAAARDPRIKAVAALSTWTDLGRSLYPNETVSAQAVELLLAAGKLTGRPGPVLREAEAAYRENRFADVLPISPPRSPASHVSSIKAAVMIGNAWNDGLFPPGQLTDFFGALTGPKRLMLSPGDHATAELFGAAGLPNEIWTSVGRWFDHHVKGEANGIERELPVRVKPNNGGGWRSFASWAAVTARTDAVPLAVDRLGGGDRIAAGWPTVAESGVVLVSGALQGFLRLPVGVATPLIDRGAAAVWRGPVEWGGTTVSGTPRVRLTVTPSAGRTTLYAYLYEVNALGLGALVTHKPVTVVGSGARVVELDLEPVVWDVAAGNRLVLVVDTVDARYKGSSAVGSSVTFGADSWLKVPRG
;
A
#
# COMPACT_ATOMS: atom_id res chain seq x y z
N MET A 1 -8.56 12.61 33.48
CA MET A 1 -8.37 13.97 32.96
C MET A 1 -7.94 14.00 31.49
N VAL A 2 -6.86 13.36 31.06
CA VAL A 2 -6.43 13.40 29.63
C VAL A 2 -7.38 12.66 28.68
N LYS A 3 -8.03 11.56 29.12
CA LYS A 3 -8.99 10.81 28.29
C LYS A 3 -10.35 11.50 28.09
N GLU A 4 -10.80 12.23 29.09
CA GLU A 4 -12.08 12.96 29.01
C GLU A 4 -12.00 14.20 28.13
N ASP A 5 -10.85 14.87 28.09
CA ASP A 5 -10.60 16.03 27.22
C ASP A 5 -10.51 15.61 25.74
N LEU A 6 -9.99 14.41 25.46
CA LEU A 6 -9.92 13.86 24.10
C LEU A 6 -11.31 13.53 23.53
N VAL A 7 -12.19 12.95 24.37
CA VAL A 7 -13.57 12.60 23.99
C VAL A 7 -14.41 13.88 23.80
N ARG A 8 -14.23 14.90 24.63
CA ARG A 8 -14.94 16.19 24.49
C ARG A 8 -14.54 16.96 23.24
N ARG A 9 -13.30 16.82 22.76
CA ARG A 9 -12.81 17.48 21.52
C ARG A 9 -13.16 16.72 20.25
N SER A 10 -13.33 15.40 20.31
CA SER A 10 -13.71 14.57 19.16
C SER A 10 -15.21 14.46 18.93
N LEU A 11 -16.04 14.63 19.98
CA LEU A 11 -17.51 14.50 19.88
C LEU A 11 -18.14 15.53 18.91
N PRO A 12 -17.78 16.83 18.94
CA PRO A 12 -18.33 17.79 17.98
C PRO A 12 -17.84 17.56 16.54
N LEU A 13 -16.63 16.99 16.35
CA LEU A 13 -16.11 16.65 15.02
C LEU A 13 -16.82 15.42 14.43
N LEU A 14 -17.13 14.43 15.25
CA LEU A 14 -17.93 13.25 14.86
C LEU A 14 -19.39 13.64 14.57
N LEU A 15 -19.99 14.54 15.38
CA LEU A 15 -21.36 15.01 15.17
C LEU A 15 -21.47 15.84 13.89
N ALA A 16 -20.46 16.66 13.58
CA ALA A 16 -20.41 17.43 12.34
C ALA A 16 -20.23 16.54 11.11
N ALA A 17 -19.48 15.44 11.22
CA ALA A 17 -19.32 14.44 10.17
C ALA A 17 -20.63 13.69 9.90
N VAL A 18 -21.39 13.35 10.96
CA VAL A 18 -22.68 12.66 10.85
C VAL A 18 -23.77 13.59 10.29
N VAL A 19 -23.78 14.87 10.66
CA VAL A 19 -24.72 15.86 10.12
C VAL A 19 -24.45 16.13 8.63
N ALA A 20 -23.19 16.12 8.20
CA ALA A 20 -22.82 16.26 6.79
C ALA A 20 -23.25 15.04 5.92
N LEU A 21 -23.43 13.87 6.52
CA LEU A 21 -23.85 12.64 5.83
C LEU A 21 -25.36 12.58 5.54
N VAL A 22 -26.19 13.39 6.21
CA VAL A 22 -27.66 13.26 6.16
C VAL A 22 -28.34 14.41 5.41
N ALA A 23 -27.60 15.46 5.05
CA ALA A 23 -28.21 16.66 4.47
C ALA A 23 -28.17 16.68 2.92
N PRO A 24 -29.26 17.02 2.22
CA PRO A 24 -29.27 17.19 0.76
C PRO A 24 -28.41 18.40 0.32
N PRO A 25 -27.75 18.36 -0.84
CA PRO A 25 -27.00 19.50 -1.36
C PRO A 25 -27.91 20.62 -1.92
N PRO A 26 -27.51 21.90 -1.81
CA PRO A 26 -26.25 22.44 -1.35
C PRO A 26 -26.31 22.95 0.08
N VAL A 27 -25.94 22.16 1.04
CA VAL A 27 -25.90 22.60 2.44
C VAL A 27 -24.50 23.07 2.79
N GLN A 28 -24.38 24.31 3.20
CA GLN A 28 -23.24 24.83 3.89
C GLN A 28 -23.46 24.62 5.39
N ALA A 29 -22.72 23.70 6.01
CA ALA A 29 -22.72 23.58 7.46
C ALA A 29 -21.56 24.41 8.02
N VAL A 30 -21.90 25.33 8.93
CA VAL A 30 -20.89 26.11 9.66
C VAL A 30 -20.81 25.56 11.08
N VAL A 31 -19.61 25.09 11.44
CA VAL A 31 -19.28 24.60 12.77
C VAL A 31 -18.24 25.56 13.36
N PRO A 32 -18.21 25.79 14.69
CA PRO A 32 -17.15 26.63 15.26
C PRO A 32 -15.75 26.14 14.80
N GLY A 33 -15.00 27.01 14.09
CA GLY A 33 -13.66 26.76 13.60
C GLY A 33 -13.55 26.33 12.12
N PHE A 34 -14.62 25.86 11.47
CA PHE A 34 -14.62 25.56 10.02
C PHE A 34 -16.03 25.56 9.42
N ALA A 35 -16.10 25.68 8.10
CA ALA A 35 -17.33 25.52 7.32
C ALA A 35 -17.12 24.38 6.28
N VAL A 36 -18.18 23.61 6.03
CA VAL A 36 -18.20 22.55 5.01
C VAL A 36 -19.21 22.93 3.93
N ALA A 37 -18.80 22.81 2.68
CA ALA A 37 -19.68 23.07 1.54
C ALA A 37 -19.51 22.00 0.46
N TYR A 38 -20.62 21.45 -0.04
CA TYR A 38 -20.58 20.55 -1.20
C TYR A 38 -20.54 21.36 -2.49
N ARG A 39 -19.71 20.91 -3.43
CA ARG A 39 -19.47 21.61 -4.70
C ARG A 39 -19.37 20.63 -5.86
N THR A 40 -19.63 21.15 -7.06
CA THR A 40 -19.22 20.53 -8.31
C THR A 40 -18.07 21.34 -8.85
N VAL A 41 -16.89 20.69 -8.99
CA VAL A 41 -15.66 21.30 -9.43
C VAL A 41 -15.38 20.84 -10.86
N PRO A 42 -15.05 21.73 -11.81
CA PRO A 42 -14.65 21.32 -13.15
C PRO A 42 -13.25 20.68 -13.11
N GLY A 43 -13.17 19.41 -13.49
CA GLY A 43 -11.92 18.69 -13.76
C GLY A 43 -11.39 18.96 -15.16
N GLU A 44 -10.45 18.15 -15.62
CA GLU A 44 -9.89 18.22 -16.96
C GLU A 44 -10.99 18.04 -18.02
N GLY A 45 -10.92 18.87 -19.09
CA GLY A 45 -11.97 18.92 -20.11
C GLY A 45 -13.33 19.42 -19.61
N GLY A 46 -13.38 20.11 -18.44
CA GLY A 46 -14.62 20.58 -17.84
C GLY A 46 -15.45 19.47 -17.17
N THR A 47 -14.91 18.29 -16.97
CA THR A 47 -15.60 17.15 -16.37
C THR A 47 -16.10 17.48 -14.95
N PRO A 48 -17.42 17.39 -14.66
CA PRO A 48 -17.96 17.69 -13.34
C PRO A 48 -17.50 16.68 -12.29
N LEU A 49 -16.75 17.13 -11.28
CA LEU A 49 -16.29 16.33 -10.15
C LEU A 49 -17.05 16.74 -8.89
N LYS A 50 -17.55 15.76 -8.14
CA LYS A 50 -18.20 16.01 -6.85
C LYS A 50 -17.17 16.14 -5.76
N ALA A 51 -17.27 17.23 -5.00
CA ALA A 51 -16.32 17.58 -3.97
C ALA A 51 -17.03 18.11 -2.72
N PHE A 52 -16.38 17.98 -1.57
CA PHE A 52 -16.63 18.86 -0.45
C PHE A 52 -15.42 19.74 -0.20
N VAL A 53 -15.69 20.94 0.30
CA VAL A 53 -14.69 21.94 0.63
C VAL A 53 -14.83 22.28 2.10
N VAL A 54 -13.76 22.16 2.85
CA VAL A 54 -13.69 22.57 4.25
C VAL A 54 -12.81 23.81 4.33
N THR A 55 -13.38 24.91 4.80
CA THR A 55 -12.65 26.19 4.97
C THR A 55 -12.57 26.55 6.44
N PRO A 56 -11.42 26.99 6.95
CA PRO A 56 -11.30 27.45 8.33
C PRO A 56 -12.14 28.71 8.55
N THR A 57 -12.76 28.83 9.72
CA THR A 57 -13.48 30.02 10.16
C THR A 57 -12.81 30.60 11.42
N GLY A 58 -12.95 31.92 11.62
CA GLY A 58 -12.32 32.60 12.76
C GLY A 58 -10.81 32.78 12.65
N ARG A 59 -10.22 32.52 11.46
CA ARG A 59 -8.76 32.68 11.18
C ARG A 59 -8.48 33.76 10.13
N GLY A 60 -9.31 34.78 10.03
CA GLY A 60 -9.22 35.83 9.02
C GLY A 60 -9.87 35.45 7.68
N SER A 61 -9.59 36.23 6.64
CA SER A 61 -10.16 36.06 5.28
C SER A 61 -9.30 35.20 4.33
N GLY A 62 -8.16 34.66 4.80
CA GLY A 62 -7.19 33.98 3.97
C GLY A 62 -6.13 34.92 3.37
N PRO A 63 -5.36 34.51 2.36
CA PRO A 63 -5.43 33.18 1.76
C PRO A 63 -4.92 32.04 2.68
N PHE A 64 -5.57 30.89 2.64
CA PHE A 64 -5.25 29.74 3.47
C PHE A 64 -4.37 28.74 2.72
N PRO A 65 -3.45 28.03 3.39
CA PRO A 65 -2.77 26.92 2.76
C PRO A 65 -3.80 25.90 2.27
N LEU A 66 -3.61 25.38 1.05
CA LEU A 66 -4.57 24.53 0.33
C LEU A 66 -4.12 23.08 0.34
N LEU A 67 -5.02 22.17 0.72
CA LEU A 67 -4.83 20.73 0.54
C LEU A 67 -5.89 20.18 -0.40
N VAL A 68 -5.47 19.30 -1.33
CA VAL A 68 -6.36 18.56 -2.23
C VAL A 68 -6.21 17.07 -1.98
N LEU A 69 -7.33 16.40 -1.72
CA LEU A 69 -7.42 14.99 -1.34
C LEU A 69 -8.33 14.24 -2.33
N PRO A 70 -7.80 13.68 -3.43
CA PRO A 70 -8.54 12.78 -4.31
C PRO A 70 -9.01 11.53 -3.57
N SER A 71 -10.21 11.03 -3.86
CA SER A 71 -10.75 9.84 -3.21
C SER A 71 -10.05 8.55 -3.65
N SER A 72 -10.15 7.52 -2.80
CA SER A 72 -9.71 6.16 -3.10
C SER A 72 -10.54 5.52 -4.22
N TRP A 73 -10.03 4.41 -4.80
CA TRP A 73 -10.73 3.64 -5.82
C TRP A 73 -12.04 3.07 -5.28
N GLY A 74 -13.13 3.38 -5.97
CA GLY A 74 -14.45 2.90 -5.57
C GLY A 74 -15.00 3.53 -4.29
N VAL A 75 -14.40 4.61 -3.81
CA VAL A 75 -14.84 5.37 -2.62
C VAL A 75 -15.15 6.80 -3.03
N ASN A 76 -16.13 7.43 -2.39
CA ASN A 76 -16.44 8.83 -2.64
C ASN A 76 -15.63 9.77 -1.73
N ASN A 77 -15.72 11.06 -1.98
CA ASN A 77 -14.98 12.12 -1.28
C ASN A 77 -15.24 12.21 0.23
N ILE A 78 -16.34 11.64 0.75
CA ILE A 78 -16.67 11.63 2.18
C ILE A 78 -15.62 10.89 3.01
N GLU A 79 -14.83 10.02 2.39
CA GLU A 79 -13.71 9.30 3.00
C GLU A 79 -12.83 10.18 3.92
N TYR A 80 -12.57 11.43 3.52
CA TYR A 80 -11.66 12.33 4.25
C TYR A 80 -12.38 13.40 5.08
N VAL A 81 -13.68 13.34 5.27
CA VAL A 81 -14.40 14.43 5.94
C VAL A 81 -13.87 14.73 7.34
N GLY A 82 -13.51 13.70 8.11
CA GLY A 82 -12.95 13.86 9.45
C GLY A 82 -11.54 14.43 9.44
N ALA A 83 -10.67 13.93 8.59
CA ALA A 83 -9.30 14.43 8.43
C ALA A 83 -9.30 15.89 7.92
N ALA A 84 -10.15 16.21 6.94
CA ALA A 84 -10.28 17.56 6.39
C ALA A 84 -10.77 18.56 7.45
N ALA A 85 -11.80 18.19 8.22
CA ALA A 85 -12.30 19.00 9.32
C ALA A 85 -11.21 19.26 10.37
N LYS A 86 -10.45 18.23 10.74
CA LYS A 86 -9.32 18.34 11.68
C LYS A 86 -8.21 19.24 11.16
N LEU A 87 -7.79 19.07 9.91
CA LEU A 87 -6.74 19.90 9.27
C LEU A 87 -7.19 21.38 9.15
N ALA A 88 -8.46 21.63 8.85
CA ALA A 88 -9.00 23.00 8.83
C ALA A 88 -9.05 23.60 10.23
N TYR A 89 -9.57 22.84 11.20
CA TYR A 89 -9.75 23.33 12.57
C TYR A 89 -8.42 23.53 13.31
N GLU A 90 -7.54 22.54 13.29
CA GLU A 90 -6.29 22.55 14.05
C GLU A 90 -5.20 23.37 13.35
N SER A 91 -5.05 23.18 12.04
CA SER A 91 -3.91 23.70 11.27
C SER A 91 -4.28 24.84 10.29
N GLY A 92 -5.57 25.16 10.13
CA GLY A 92 -6.01 26.30 9.31
C GLY A 92 -5.92 26.10 7.80
N TYR A 93 -5.98 24.85 7.33
CA TYR A 93 -6.02 24.54 5.90
C TYR A 93 -7.41 24.76 5.29
N SER A 94 -7.44 25.28 4.07
CA SER A 94 -8.55 25.03 3.17
C SER A 94 -8.35 23.65 2.55
N VAL A 95 -9.32 22.75 2.68
CA VAL A 95 -9.18 21.35 2.22
C VAL A 95 -10.28 21.03 1.23
N ILE A 96 -9.91 20.50 0.07
CA ILE A 96 -10.84 20.04 -0.95
C ILE A 96 -10.65 18.53 -1.10
N SER A 97 -11.70 17.76 -0.82
CA SER A 97 -11.75 16.35 -1.19
C SER A 97 -12.74 16.17 -2.32
N TYR A 98 -12.36 15.39 -3.35
CA TYR A 98 -13.22 15.14 -4.48
C TYR A 98 -13.27 13.67 -4.85
N THR A 99 -14.43 13.23 -5.33
CA THR A 99 -14.62 11.90 -5.91
C THR A 99 -13.97 11.86 -7.27
N SER A 100 -13.04 10.94 -7.47
CA SER A 100 -12.30 10.77 -8.72
C SER A 100 -13.25 10.55 -9.91
N ARG A 101 -12.86 11.04 -11.11
CA ARG A 101 -13.66 10.89 -12.33
C ARG A 101 -14.09 9.45 -12.56
N GLY A 102 -15.29 9.27 -13.06
CA GLY A 102 -15.88 7.98 -13.37
C GLY A 102 -16.51 7.26 -12.19
N PHE A 103 -16.28 7.70 -10.95
CA PHE A 103 -16.86 7.08 -9.76
C PHE A 103 -18.07 7.87 -9.24
N TYR A 104 -19.07 7.15 -8.71
CA TYR A 104 -20.30 7.71 -8.12
C TYR A 104 -20.91 8.84 -8.98
N ASP A 105 -21.14 10.00 -8.36
CA ASP A 105 -21.75 11.17 -8.98
C ASP A 105 -20.75 12.09 -9.73
N SER A 106 -19.45 11.81 -9.69
CA SER A 106 -18.48 12.48 -10.55
C SER A 106 -18.61 11.98 -11.98
N ALA A 107 -18.62 12.91 -12.95
CA ALA A 107 -18.75 12.55 -14.37
C ALA A 107 -17.50 11.89 -14.95
N GLY A 108 -17.55 11.57 -16.26
CA GLY A 108 -16.46 10.91 -16.97
C GLY A 108 -16.44 9.40 -16.78
N GLU A 109 -15.34 8.77 -17.15
CA GLU A 109 -15.09 7.34 -17.07
C GLU A 109 -13.78 7.07 -16.29
N ILE A 110 -13.66 5.87 -15.72
CA ILE A 110 -12.45 5.42 -15.02
C ILE A 110 -11.34 5.15 -16.03
N ASP A 111 -10.25 5.93 -15.98
CA ASP A 111 -9.09 5.81 -16.86
C ASP A 111 -7.82 5.24 -16.16
N VAL A 112 -8.01 4.69 -14.95
CA VAL A 112 -6.95 4.03 -14.15
C VAL A 112 -5.76 4.96 -13.90
N ALA A 113 -6.00 6.15 -13.33
CA ALA A 113 -4.99 7.19 -13.11
C ALA A 113 -4.26 7.62 -14.40
N GLY A 114 -4.99 7.67 -15.51
CA GLY A 114 -4.51 8.19 -16.78
C GLY A 114 -4.35 9.71 -16.79
N PRO A 115 -4.00 10.27 -17.95
CA PRO A 115 -3.68 11.69 -18.06
C PRO A 115 -4.75 12.63 -17.53
N ASP A 116 -6.02 12.34 -17.82
CA ASP A 116 -7.13 13.19 -17.41
C ASP A 116 -7.37 13.14 -15.91
N THR A 117 -7.33 11.93 -15.31
CA THR A 117 -7.46 11.78 -13.84
C THR A 117 -6.34 12.51 -13.11
N VAL A 118 -5.13 12.47 -13.63
CA VAL A 118 -3.99 13.18 -13.01
C VAL A 118 -4.12 14.69 -13.19
N ALA A 119 -4.59 15.15 -14.34
CA ALA A 119 -4.85 16.57 -14.60
C ALA A 119 -5.99 17.13 -13.72
N ASP A 120 -6.97 16.30 -13.34
CA ASP A 120 -8.04 16.71 -12.43
C ASP A 120 -7.49 17.29 -11.13
N VAL A 121 -6.41 16.73 -10.58
CA VAL A 121 -5.78 17.24 -9.36
C VAL A 121 -5.38 18.72 -9.53
N SER A 122 -4.72 19.07 -10.66
CA SER A 122 -4.33 20.45 -10.96
C SER A 122 -5.55 21.36 -11.20
N ARG A 123 -6.61 20.85 -11.85
CA ARG A 123 -7.86 21.62 -12.03
C ARG A 123 -8.57 21.90 -10.72
N VAL A 124 -8.56 20.93 -9.80
CA VAL A 124 -9.13 21.14 -8.46
C VAL A 124 -8.27 22.13 -7.66
N ILE A 125 -6.96 22.11 -7.80
CA ILE A 125 -6.07 23.17 -7.25
C ILE A 125 -6.46 24.53 -7.80
N ASP A 126 -6.58 24.69 -9.14
CA ASP A 126 -6.97 25.94 -9.80
C ASP A 126 -8.29 26.46 -9.25
N TRP A 127 -9.28 25.58 -9.12
CA TRP A 127 -10.58 25.92 -8.54
C TRP A 127 -10.45 26.34 -7.07
N GLY A 128 -9.64 25.64 -6.29
CA GLY A 128 -9.40 25.93 -4.87
C GLY A 128 -8.76 27.30 -4.66
N LEU A 129 -7.84 27.67 -5.53
CA LEU A 129 -7.21 29.00 -5.53
C LEU A 129 -8.22 30.12 -5.85
N ALA A 130 -9.13 29.86 -6.79
CA ALA A 130 -10.11 30.85 -7.23
C ALA A 130 -11.33 30.98 -6.29
N HIS A 131 -11.76 29.89 -5.62
CA HIS A 131 -13.05 29.82 -4.97
C HIS A 131 -13.04 29.38 -3.49
N ALA A 132 -11.93 28.80 -3.00
CA ALA A 132 -11.82 28.30 -1.63
C ALA A 132 -10.77 29.05 -0.79
N GLY A 133 -10.37 30.23 -1.25
CA GLY A 133 -9.39 31.08 -0.57
C GLY A 133 -8.01 30.45 -0.44
N GLY A 134 -7.62 29.60 -1.39
CA GLY A 134 -6.32 28.93 -1.39
C GLY A 134 -5.14 29.88 -1.64
N ASP A 135 -4.00 29.57 -1.03
CA ASP A 135 -2.73 30.29 -1.23
C ASP A 135 -1.91 29.56 -2.31
N PRO A 136 -1.58 30.22 -3.43
CA PRO A 136 -0.80 29.61 -4.51
C PRO A 136 0.63 29.23 -4.13
N ALA A 137 1.18 29.78 -3.06
CA ALA A 137 2.50 29.45 -2.55
C ALA A 137 2.51 28.24 -1.60
N ARG A 138 1.34 27.82 -1.09
CA ARG A 138 1.21 26.84 -0.01
C ARG A 138 0.20 25.74 -0.36
N ILE A 139 0.61 24.84 -1.28
CA ILE A 139 -0.23 23.78 -1.80
C ILE A 139 0.35 22.41 -1.43
N GLY A 140 -0.48 21.54 -0.83
CA GLY A 140 -0.20 20.14 -0.59
C GLY A 140 -1.27 19.24 -1.22
N VAL A 141 -0.90 18.01 -1.54
CA VAL A 141 -1.82 16.98 -2.04
C VAL A 141 -1.62 15.69 -1.28
N GLY A 142 -2.63 14.84 -1.20
CA GLY A 142 -2.48 13.56 -0.52
C GLY A 142 -3.72 12.71 -0.64
N GLY A 143 -3.68 11.52 -0.06
CA GLY A 143 -4.81 10.61 -0.03
C GLY A 143 -4.38 9.19 0.27
N ILE A 144 -5.36 8.31 0.23
CA ILE A 144 -5.19 6.87 0.42
C ILE A 144 -5.37 6.20 -0.96
N SER A 145 -4.63 5.12 -1.21
CA SER A 145 -4.85 4.24 -2.36
C SER A 145 -4.81 4.99 -3.70
N TYR A 146 -5.91 5.00 -4.44
CA TYR A 146 -6.03 5.67 -5.73
C TYR A 146 -5.76 7.17 -5.62
N GLY A 147 -6.25 7.82 -4.57
CA GLY A 147 -5.98 9.23 -4.31
C GLY A 147 -4.50 9.53 -4.05
N ALA A 148 -3.80 8.61 -3.38
CA ALA A 148 -2.37 8.72 -3.13
C ALA A 148 -1.54 8.63 -4.41
N GLY A 149 -1.84 7.65 -5.27
CA GLY A 149 -1.16 7.50 -6.56
C GLY A 149 -1.40 8.68 -7.49
N GLN A 150 -2.64 9.20 -7.56
CA GLN A 150 -2.97 10.44 -8.28
C GLN A 150 -2.14 11.62 -7.76
N SER A 151 -2.02 11.75 -6.44
CA SER A 151 -1.25 12.83 -5.79
C SER A 151 0.23 12.79 -6.14
N LEU A 152 0.85 11.58 -6.16
CA LEU A 152 2.25 11.41 -6.59
C LEU A 152 2.45 11.74 -8.07
N LEU A 153 1.54 11.27 -8.93
CA LEU A 153 1.58 11.55 -10.38
C LEU A 153 1.37 13.03 -10.69
N ALA A 154 0.46 13.70 -9.95
CA ALA A 154 0.25 15.13 -10.05
C ALA A 154 1.49 15.92 -9.62
N ALA A 155 2.15 15.54 -8.52
CA ALA A 155 3.36 16.19 -8.05
C ALA A 155 4.56 16.06 -9.02
N ALA A 156 4.54 15.05 -9.89
CA ALA A 156 5.54 14.94 -10.97
C ALA A 156 5.28 15.91 -12.14
N ARG A 157 4.08 16.52 -12.22
CA ARG A 157 3.64 17.36 -13.36
C ARG A 157 3.31 18.79 -12.95
N ASP A 158 2.90 19.02 -11.70
CA ASP A 158 2.51 20.33 -11.19
C ASP A 158 3.53 20.86 -10.15
N PRO A 159 4.42 21.76 -10.53
CA PRO A 159 5.48 22.27 -9.64
C PRO A 159 4.97 23.15 -8.48
N ARG A 160 3.70 23.52 -8.47
CA ARG A 160 3.08 24.28 -7.37
C ARG A 160 2.94 23.43 -6.12
N ILE A 161 2.88 22.10 -6.26
CA ILE A 161 2.73 21.16 -5.15
C ILE A 161 4.03 21.12 -4.34
N LYS A 162 3.94 21.48 -3.06
CA LYS A 162 5.08 21.54 -2.12
C LYS A 162 5.27 20.23 -1.37
N ALA A 163 4.18 19.57 -1.01
CA ALA A 163 4.24 18.33 -0.27
C ALA A 163 3.15 17.32 -0.71
N VAL A 164 3.50 16.04 -0.60
CA VAL A 164 2.59 14.90 -0.84
C VAL A 164 2.54 14.04 0.42
N ALA A 165 1.33 13.60 0.80
CA ALA A 165 1.11 12.51 1.74
C ALA A 165 0.44 11.34 1.01
N ALA A 166 1.21 10.32 0.65
CA ALA A 166 0.74 9.17 -0.11
C ALA A 166 0.59 7.95 0.81
N LEU A 167 -0.64 7.55 1.07
CA LEU A 167 -0.97 6.47 2.01
C LEU A 167 -1.51 5.26 1.25
N SER A 168 -1.04 4.06 1.61
CA SER A 168 -1.41 2.78 0.96
C SER A 168 -1.39 2.88 -0.57
N THR A 169 -0.27 3.37 -1.12
CA THR A 169 -0.14 3.74 -2.54
C THR A 169 0.55 2.67 -3.37
N TRP A 170 0.31 2.68 -4.68
CA TRP A 170 1.26 2.08 -5.62
C TRP A 170 2.29 3.13 -6.07
N THR A 171 3.46 2.65 -6.43
CA THR A 171 4.48 3.43 -7.15
C THR A 171 4.84 2.78 -8.49
N ASP A 172 4.63 1.47 -8.58
CA ASP A 172 4.73 0.69 -9.82
C ASP A 172 3.49 -0.21 -9.93
N LEU A 173 2.58 0.15 -10.85
CA LEU A 173 1.31 -0.56 -11.02
C LEU A 173 1.51 -1.99 -11.54
N GLY A 174 2.47 -2.17 -12.45
CA GLY A 174 2.80 -3.50 -12.99
C GLY A 174 3.35 -4.43 -11.91
N ARG A 175 4.33 -3.97 -11.13
CA ARG A 175 4.89 -4.76 -10.02
C ARG A 175 3.88 -5.06 -8.93
N SER A 176 2.87 -4.22 -8.74
CA SER A 176 1.82 -4.43 -7.73
C SER A 176 0.83 -5.51 -8.15
N LEU A 177 0.35 -5.47 -9.39
CA LEU A 177 -0.73 -6.35 -9.84
C LEU A 177 -0.24 -7.58 -10.64
N TYR A 178 1.00 -7.54 -11.14
CA TYR A 178 1.64 -8.62 -11.91
C TYR A 178 3.10 -8.87 -11.46
N PRO A 179 3.34 -9.10 -10.16
CA PRO A 179 4.68 -9.35 -9.65
C PRO A 179 5.29 -10.61 -10.25
N ASN A 180 6.51 -10.50 -10.79
CA ASN A 180 7.30 -11.63 -11.31
C ASN A 180 6.48 -12.56 -12.24
N GLU A 181 5.79 -11.99 -13.21
CA GLU A 181 4.91 -12.68 -14.18
C GLU A 181 3.74 -13.47 -13.56
N THR A 182 3.29 -13.08 -12.37
CA THR A 182 2.19 -13.74 -11.66
C THR A 182 1.10 -12.72 -11.34
N VAL A 183 -0.12 -12.94 -11.79
CA VAL A 183 -1.25 -12.03 -11.53
C VAL A 183 -1.69 -12.12 -10.07
N SER A 184 -1.79 -10.96 -9.40
CA SER A 184 -2.42 -10.82 -8.08
C SER A 184 -3.95 -10.91 -8.23
N ALA A 185 -4.48 -12.14 -8.37
CA ALA A 185 -5.86 -12.37 -8.78
C ALA A 185 -6.89 -11.76 -7.84
N GLN A 186 -6.74 -11.95 -6.52
CA GLN A 186 -7.69 -11.36 -5.56
C GLN A 186 -7.67 -9.83 -5.60
N ALA A 187 -6.50 -9.20 -5.78
CA ALA A 187 -6.38 -7.76 -5.92
C ALA A 187 -7.07 -7.25 -7.19
N VAL A 188 -6.82 -7.90 -8.34
CA VAL A 188 -7.44 -7.53 -9.62
C VAL A 188 -8.96 -7.71 -9.58
N GLU A 189 -9.46 -8.84 -9.08
CA GLU A 189 -10.91 -9.09 -8.95
C GLU A 189 -11.58 -8.05 -8.04
N LEU A 190 -10.96 -7.71 -6.92
CA LEU A 190 -11.48 -6.69 -6.00
C LEU A 190 -11.56 -5.32 -6.68
N LEU A 191 -10.51 -4.90 -7.38
CA LEU A 191 -10.47 -3.61 -8.08
C LEU A 191 -11.49 -3.56 -9.22
N LEU A 192 -11.61 -4.64 -10.01
CA LEU A 192 -12.61 -4.74 -11.09
C LEU A 192 -14.03 -4.69 -10.53
N ALA A 193 -14.31 -5.46 -9.46
CA ALA A 193 -15.62 -5.49 -8.82
C ALA A 193 -16.00 -4.10 -8.27
N ALA A 194 -15.09 -3.46 -7.52
CA ALA A 194 -15.31 -2.13 -6.98
C ALA A 194 -15.53 -1.09 -8.09
N GLY A 195 -14.69 -1.11 -9.15
CA GLY A 195 -14.82 -0.18 -10.28
C GLY A 195 -16.16 -0.30 -11.02
N LYS A 196 -16.66 -1.52 -11.18
CA LYS A 196 -17.97 -1.76 -11.82
C LYS A 196 -19.16 -1.40 -10.93
N LEU A 197 -19.04 -1.68 -9.63
CA LEU A 197 -20.13 -1.42 -8.67
C LEU A 197 -20.33 0.07 -8.43
N THR A 198 -19.26 0.83 -8.41
CA THR A 198 -19.29 2.24 -7.95
C THR A 198 -18.99 3.25 -9.05
N GLY A 199 -18.66 2.79 -10.26
CA GLY A 199 -18.23 3.69 -11.31
C GLY A 199 -18.57 3.24 -12.72
N ARG A 200 -18.02 3.97 -13.69
CA ARG A 200 -18.18 3.77 -15.12
C ARG A 200 -16.82 3.39 -15.72
N PRO A 201 -16.56 2.08 -15.97
CA PRO A 201 -15.31 1.64 -16.57
C PRO A 201 -15.05 2.30 -17.93
N GLY A 202 -13.90 2.97 -18.06
CA GLY A 202 -13.42 3.53 -19.32
C GLY A 202 -12.74 2.47 -20.21
N PRO A 203 -12.30 2.83 -21.43
CA PRO A 203 -11.71 1.89 -22.38
C PRO A 203 -10.52 1.11 -21.80
N VAL A 204 -9.62 1.79 -21.10
CA VAL A 204 -8.42 1.18 -20.48
C VAL A 204 -8.79 0.10 -19.44
N LEU A 205 -9.79 0.39 -18.58
CA LEU A 205 -10.22 -0.59 -17.58
C LEU A 205 -10.94 -1.78 -18.21
N ARG A 206 -11.75 -1.54 -19.24
CA ARG A 206 -12.40 -2.61 -20.01
C ARG A 206 -11.41 -3.51 -20.72
N GLU A 207 -10.37 -2.94 -21.34
CA GLU A 207 -9.29 -3.69 -21.98
C GLU A 207 -8.48 -4.51 -20.96
N ALA A 208 -8.12 -3.90 -19.83
CA ALA A 208 -7.42 -4.60 -18.75
C ALA A 208 -8.24 -5.79 -18.21
N GLU A 209 -9.56 -5.61 -18.04
CA GLU A 209 -10.44 -6.71 -17.65
C GLU A 209 -10.49 -7.82 -18.71
N ALA A 210 -10.68 -7.49 -19.98
CA ALA A 210 -10.71 -8.47 -21.07
C ALA A 210 -9.41 -9.27 -21.11
N ALA A 211 -8.25 -8.60 -21.07
CA ALA A 211 -6.95 -9.25 -21.03
C ALA A 211 -6.79 -10.18 -19.82
N TYR A 212 -7.24 -9.76 -18.63
CA TYR A 212 -7.23 -10.58 -17.44
C TYR A 212 -8.11 -11.84 -17.59
N ARG A 213 -9.35 -11.68 -18.08
CA ARG A 213 -10.29 -12.82 -18.31
C ARG A 213 -9.74 -13.82 -19.31
N GLU A 214 -9.06 -13.35 -20.34
CA GLU A 214 -8.48 -14.16 -21.42
C GLU A 214 -7.06 -14.66 -21.13
N ASN A 215 -6.52 -14.46 -19.93
CA ASN A 215 -5.14 -14.81 -19.53
C ASN A 215 -4.06 -14.10 -20.35
N ARG A 216 -4.34 -12.91 -20.89
CA ARG A 216 -3.44 -12.06 -21.67
C ARG A 216 -3.00 -10.82 -20.88
N PHE A 217 -2.93 -10.92 -19.55
CA PHE A 217 -2.65 -9.77 -18.69
C PHE A 217 -1.33 -9.07 -19.02
N ALA A 218 -0.34 -9.81 -19.51
CA ALA A 218 0.93 -9.24 -19.97
C ALA A 218 0.77 -8.22 -21.11
N ASP A 219 -0.28 -8.35 -21.95
CA ASP A 219 -0.50 -7.48 -23.12
C ASP A 219 -0.86 -6.04 -22.70
N VAL A 220 -1.43 -5.86 -21.53
CA VAL A 220 -1.79 -4.53 -20.99
C VAL A 220 -0.73 -3.91 -20.09
N LEU A 221 0.39 -4.59 -19.83
CA LEU A 221 1.49 -4.02 -19.04
C LEU A 221 2.02 -2.67 -19.59
N PRO A 222 2.05 -2.41 -20.91
CA PRO A 222 2.49 -1.11 -21.43
C PRO A 222 1.68 0.09 -20.93
N ILE A 223 0.47 -0.11 -20.38
CA ILE A 223 -0.30 0.97 -19.75
C ILE A 223 0.25 1.38 -18.39
N SER A 224 1.05 0.52 -17.74
CA SER A 224 1.52 0.71 -16.36
C SER A 224 2.54 1.86 -16.21
N PRO A 225 3.60 2.01 -17.04
CA PRO A 225 4.63 3.03 -16.81
C PRO A 225 4.09 4.46 -16.70
N PRO A 226 3.22 4.98 -17.60
CA PRO A 226 2.69 6.33 -17.47
C PRO A 226 1.77 6.52 -16.24
N ARG A 227 1.30 5.44 -15.62
CA ARG A 227 0.44 5.38 -14.44
C ARG A 227 1.19 5.01 -13.16
N SER A 228 2.50 4.90 -13.25
CA SER A 228 3.38 4.50 -12.14
C SER A 228 4.25 5.67 -11.71
N PRO A 229 4.09 6.20 -10.49
CA PRO A 229 4.94 7.27 -9.96
C PRO A 229 6.45 6.99 -10.08
N ALA A 230 6.87 5.72 -9.99
CA ALA A 230 8.26 5.31 -10.14
C ALA A 230 8.87 5.70 -11.49
N SER A 231 8.07 5.69 -12.58
CA SER A 231 8.51 6.12 -13.91
C SER A 231 8.74 7.64 -14.01
N HIS A 232 8.27 8.39 -13.04
CA HIS A 232 8.32 9.85 -13.00
C HIS A 232 9.07 10.39 -11.77
N VAL A 233 9.75 9.53 -10.99
CA VAL A 233 10.35 9.87 -9.69
C VAL A 233 11.33 11.05 -9.77
N SER A 234 12.09 11.17 -10.84
CA SER A 234 13.03 12.28 -11.06
C SER A 234 12.35 13.65 -11.24
N SER A 235 11.07 13.65 -11.64
CA SER A 235 10.28 14.87 -11.81
C SER A 235 9.61 15.32 -10.52
N ILE A 236 9.50 14.47 -9.49
CA ILE A 236 8.90 14.82 -8.21
C ILE A 236 9.90 15.65 -7.40
N LYS A 237 9.58 16.94 -7.23
CA LYS A 237 10.38 17.89 -6.43
C LYS A 237 9.75 18.19 -5.07
N ALA A 238 8.47 17.86 -4.91
CA ALA A 238 7.75 18.00 -3.66
C ALA A 238 8.34 17.11 -2.55
N ALA A 239 8.16 17.53 -1.31
CA ALA A 239 8.42 16.66 -0.16
C ALA A 239 7.42 15.51 -0.13
N VAL A 240 7.88 14.26 0.01
CA VAL A 240 7.02 13.06 -0.10
C VAL A 240 7.02 12.26 1.20
N MET A 241 5.85 12.12 1.81
CA MET A 241 5.60 11.16 2.89
C MET A 241 4.83 9.96 2.33
N ILE A 242 5.32 8.75 2.64
CA ILE A 242 4.67 7.48 2.31
C ILE A 242 4.26 6.79 3.61
N GLY A 243 3.00 6.38 3.71
CA GLY A 243 2.49 5.49 4.76
C GLY A 243 1.94 4.23 4.13
N ASN A 244 2.29 3.04 4.66
CA ASN A 244 1.76 1.78 4.12
C ASN A 244 1.73 0.67 5.18
N ALA A 245 0.94 -0.37 4.90
CA ALA A 245 0.94 -1.58 5.70
C ALA A 245 1.91 -2.63 5.13
N TRP A 246 2.48 -3.48 6.02
CA TRP A 246 3.38 -4.56 5.61
C TRP A 246 2.70 -5.61 4.72
N ASN A 247 1.43 -5.92 5.01
CA ASN A 247 0.69 -6.95 4.30
C ASN A 247 -0.28 -6.36 3.26
N ASP A 248 -0.01 -5.13 2.80
CA ASP A 248 -0.86 -4.50 1.76
C ASP A 248 -1.01 -5.44 0.56
N GLY A 249 -2.23 -5.95 0.42
CA GLY A 249 -2.55 -6.96 -0.57
C GLY A 249 -2.78 -6.44 -1.97
N LEU A 250 -2.97 -5.14 -2.12
CA LEU A 250 -3.11 -4.46 -3.41
C LEU A 250 -1.76 -3.92 -3.88
N PHE A 251 -1.04 -3.22 -2.99
CA PHE A 251 0.20 -2.51 -3.30
C PHE A 251 1.31 -2.90 -2.32
N PRO A 252 1.95 -4.06 -2.50
CA PRO A 252 2.94 -4.59 -1.59
C PRO A 252 4.12 -3.63 -1.36
N PRO A 253 4.73 -3.62 -0.15
CA PRO A 253 5.70 -2.61 0.25
C PRO A 253 7.02 -2.63 -0.52
N GLY A 254 7.39 -3.71 -1.20
CA GLY A 254 8.66 -3.82 -1.93
C GLY A 254 8.84 -2.76 -3.01
N GLN A 255 7.79 -2.41 -3.73
CA GLN A 255 7.84 -1.36 -4.75
C GLN A 255 7.94 0.06 -4.13
N LEU A 256 7.46 0.24 -2.90
CA LEU A 256 7.52 1.51 -2.17
C LEU A 256 8.93 1.80 -1.65
N THR A 257 9.64 0.79 -1.15
CA THR A 257 10.99 0.95 -0.62
C THR A 257 11.99 1.35 -1.70
N ASP A 258 11.83 0.80 -2.91
CA ASP A 258 12.64 1.16 -4.08
C ASP A 258 12.37 2.62 -4.52
N PHE A 259 11.08 2.97 -4.63
CA PHE A 259 10.68 4.34 -4.96
C PHE A 259 11.16 5.35 -3.91
N PHE A 260 10.99 5.05 -2.62
CA PHE A 260 11.50 5.88 -1.52
C PHE A 260 13.01 6.08 -1.64
N GLY A 261 13.76 5.04 -1.98
CA GLY A 261 15.20 5.12 -2.24
C GLY A 261 15.54 6.13 -3.35
N ALA A 262 14.76 6.13 -4.43
CA ALA A 262 14.97 6.95 -5.62
C ALA A 262 14.55 8.42 -5.46
N LEU A 263 13.70 8.77 -4.50
CA LEU A 263 13.33 10.16 -4.21
C LEU A 263 14.54 10.96 -3.75
N THR A 264 14.73 12.17 -4.31
CA THR A 264 15.87 13.05 -4.02
C THR A 264 15.52 14.20 -3.08
N GLY A 265 14.24 14.57 -2.97
CA GLY A 265 13.75 15.62 -2.04
C GLY A 265 13.57 15.13 -0.60
N PRO A 266 13.04 15.99 0.28
CA PRO A 266 12.64 15.59 1.62
C PRO A 266 11.64 14.42 1.55
N LYS A 267 11.88 13.37 2.33
CA LYS A 267 11.11 12.15 2.26
C LYS A 267 10.92 11.48 3.61
N ARG A 268 9.78 10.82 3.78
CA ARG A 268 9.44 10.05 4.98
C ARG A 268 8.74 8.76 4.59
N LEU A 269 9.11 7.65 5.22
CA LEU A 269 8.48 6.35 5.05
C LEU A 269 7.97 5.84 6.41
N MET A 270 6.71 5.45 6.48
CA MET A 270 6.12 4.81 7.65
C MET A 270 5.51 3.48 7.24
N LEU A 271 5.98 2.38 7.84
CA LEU A 271 5.45 1.03 7.61
C LEU A 271 4.95 0.42 8.93
N SER A 272 3.74 -0.12 8.93
CA SER A 272 3.09 -0.67 10.13
C SER A 272 2.31 -1.96 9.84
N PRO A 273 1.94 -2.74 10.86
CA PRO A 273 1.04 -3.88 10.67
C PRO A 273 -0.30 -3.46 10.08
N GLY A 274 -0.88 -4.30 9.23
CA GLY A 274 -2.16 -4.06 8.58
C GLY A 274 -2.20 -4.58 7.15
N ASP A 275 -3.30 -4.33 6.46
CA ASP A 275 -3.49 -4.51 5.03
C ASP A 275 -3.79 -3.14 4.39
N HIS A 276 -4.12 -3.13 3.12
CA HIS A 276 -4.43 -1.93 2.35
C HIS A 276 -5.42 -1.00 3.08
N ALA A 277 -5.04 0.24 3.27
CA ALA A 277 -5.79 1.30 3.94
C ALA A 277 -6.15 1.06 5.42
N THR A 278 -5.91 -0.12 5.99
CA THR A 278 -6.39 -0.44 7.34
C THR A 278 -5.71 0.38 8.44
N ALA A 279 -4.45 0.73 8.26
CA ALA A 279 -3.70 1.54 9.21
C ALA A 279 -4.12 3.02 9.18
N GLU A 280 -4.64 3.51 8.05
CA GLU A 280 -4.95 4.91 7.78
C GLU A 280 -6.42 5.27 7.90
N LEU A 281 -7.33 4.31 7.68
CA LEU A 281 -8.77 4.55 7.52
C LEU A 281 -9.39 5.32 8.70
N PHE A 282 -9.06 4.94 9.93
CA PHE A 282 -9.58 5.62 11.12
C PHE A 282 -9.13 7.08 11.21
N GLY A 283 -7.92 7.38 10.75
CA GLY A 283 -7.42 8.75 10.70
C GLY A 283 -8.08 9.59 9.61
N ALA A 284 -8.44 9.00 8.47
CA ALA A 284 -9.24 9.66 7.43
C ALA A 284 -10.62 10.06 7.97
N ALA A 285 -11.22 9.22 8.82
CA ALA A 285 -12.45 9.51 9.55
C ALA A 285 -12.27 10.53 10.70
N GLY A 286 -11.06 11.05 10.93
CA GLY A 286 -10.73 12.06 11.97
C GLY A 286 -10.43 11.47 13.35
N LEU A 287 -10.40 10.14 13.50
CA LEU A 287 -10.05 9.49 14.75
C LEU A 287 -8.53 9.58 15.03
N PRO A 288 -8.09 9.47 16.30
CA PRO A 288 -6.68 9.46 16.65
C PRO A 288 -5.91 8.40 15.87
N ASN A 289 -4.87 8.81 15.13
CA ASN A 289 -4.08 7.93 14.29
C ASN A 289 -2.65 8.47 14.14
N GLU A 290 -1.64 7.65 14.39
CA GLU A 290 -0.23 8.07 14.36
C GLU A 290 0.24 8.46 12.96
N ILE A 291 -0.27 7.78 11.90
CA ILE A 291 0.07 8.10 10.51
C ILE A 291 -0.51 9.47 10.15
N TRP A 292 -1.80 9.71 10.42
CA TRP A 292 -2.43 11.01 10.15
C TRP A 292 -1.89 12.15 11.02
N THR A 293 -1.45 11.88 12.24
CA THR A 293 -0.70 12.85 13.04
C THR A 293 0.60 13.23 12.34
N SER A 294 1.29 12.25 11.77
CA SER A 294 2.50 12.50 10.98
C SER A 294 2.20 13.26 9.67
N VAL A 295 1.07 12.96 9.01
CA VAL A 295 0.58 13.70 7.81
C VAL A 295 0.34 15.17 8.14
N GLY A 296 -0.35 15.48 9.22
CA GLY A 296 -0.59 16.86 9.64
C GLY A 296 0.72 17.61 9.87
N ARG A 297 1.66 17.03 10.64
CA ARG A 297 2.99 17.62 10.88
C ARG A 297 3.82 17.76 9.59
N TRP A 298 3.69 16.79 8.66
CA TRP A 298 4.35 16.81 7.36
C TRP A 298 3.91 18.01 6.52
N PHE A 299 2.61 18.21 6.41
CA PHE A 299 2.07 19.38 5.72
C PHE A 299 2.39 20.67 6.44
N ASP A 300 2.22 20.75 7.77
CA ASP A 300 2.54 21.96 8.53
C ASP A 300 3.99 22.41 8.30
N HIS A 301 4.94 21.47 8.24
CA HIS A 301 6.34 21.79 7.96
C HIS A 301 6.56 22.17 6.49
N HIS A 302 6.16 21.31 5.53
CA HIS A 302 6.57 21.47 4.13
C HIS A 302 5.67 22.41 3.31
N VAL A 303 4.41 22.63 3.73
CA VAL A 303 3.49 23.56 3.07
C VAL A 303 3.48 24.94 3.74
N LYS A 304 3.52 24.98 5.08
CA LYS A 304 3.47 26.23 5.83
C LYS A 304 4.83 26.75 6.30
N GLY A 305 5.87 25.91 6.30
CA GLY A 305 7.20 26.25 6.81
C GLY A 305 7.30 26.23 8.34
N GLU A 306 6.37 25.57 9.04
CA GLU A 306 6.38 25.49 10.50
C GLU A 306 7.48 24.57 11.04
N ALA A 307 8.22 25.04 12.02
CA ALA A 307 9.18 24.24 12.76
C ALA A 307 8.46 23.41 13.81
N ASN A 308 8.12 22.15 13.49
CA ASN A 308 7.39 21.27 14.39
C ASN A 308 8.18 20.03 14.81
N GLY A 309 9.46 19.96 14.46
CA GLY A 309 10.40 18.91 14.83
C GLY A 309 10.41 17.70 13.90
N ILE A 310 9.49 17.60 12.92
CA ILE A 310 9.47 16.46 11.98
C ILE A 310 10.72 16.45 11.09
N GLU A 311 11.29 17.58 10.82
CA GLU A 311 12.53 17.78 10.05
C GLU A 311 13.78 17.21 10.74
N ARG A 312 13.71 16.96 12.05
CA ARG A 312 14.79 16.38 12.86
C ARG A 312 14.59 14.88 13.11
N GLU A 313 13.43 14.35 12.80
CA GLU A 313 13.15 12.93 12.94
C GLU A 313 13.82 12.13 11.82
N LEU A 314 14.27 10.91 12.13
CA LEU A 314 14.78 9.99 11.12
C LEU A 314 13.68 9.64 10.12
N PRO A 315 14.00 9.61 8.81
CA PRO A 315 12.99 9.57 7.75
C PRO A 315 12.28 8.23 7.60
N VAL A 316 12.85 7.14 8.08
CA VAL A 316 12.24 5.82 8.02
C VAL A 316 11.74 5.42 9.40
N ARG A 317 10.44 5.20 9.53
CA ARG A 317 9.81 4.71 10.75
C ARG A 317 9.07 3.42 10.46
N VAL A 318 9.36 2.38 11.21
CA VAL A 318 8.74 1.06 11.04
C VAL A 318 8.23 0.53 12.37
N LYS A 319 7.08 -0.11 12.35
CA LYS A 319 6.55 -0.88 13.46
C LYS A 319 6.61 -2.35 13.07
N PRO A 320 7.22 -3.25 13.85
CA PRO A 320 7.31 -4.66 13.49
C PRO A 320 5.94 -5.24 13.14
N ASN A 321 5.89 -6.08 12.11
CA ASN A 321 4.63 -6.61 11.59
C ASN A 321 3.89 -7.49 12.62
N ASN A 322 4.61 -8.12 13.52
CA ASN A 322 4.03 -8.89 14.64
C ASN A 322 3.87 -8.07 15.94
N GLY A 323 3.97 -6.75 15.89
CA GLY A 323 3.70 -5.83 16.98
C GLY A 323 4.96 -5.24 17.60
N GLY A 324 4.78 -4.36 18.57
CA GLY A 324 5.87 -3.61 19.21
C GLY A 324 5.77 -2.10 19.00
N GLY A 325 6.81 -1.37 19.40
CA GLY A 325 6.93 0.08 19.24
C GLY A 325 7.50 0.47 17.87
N TRP A 326 7.38 1.76 17.53
CA TRP A 326 8.03 2.33 16.36
C TRP A 326 9.55 2.34 16.53
N ARG A 327 10.25 1.95 15.47
CA ARG A 327 11.71 2.03 15.30
C ARG A 327 12.01 3.02 14.19
N SER A 328 13.08 3.81 14.35
CA SER A 328 13.43 4.86 13.39
C SER A 328 14.83 4.64 12.85
N PHE A 329 15.02 4.90 11.54
CA PHE A 329 16.27 4.67 10.82
C PHE A 329 16.58 5.83 9.87
N ALA A 330 17.89 6.06 9.64
CA ALA A 330 18.36 7.13 8.76
C ALA A 330 18.05 6.90 7.26
N SER A 331 17.86 5.65 6.86
CA SER A 331 17.52 5.25 5.49
C SER A 331 16.86 3.88 5.49
N TRP A 332 16.28 3.47 4.35
CA TRP A 332 15.79 2.10 4.20
C TRP A 332 16.93 1.06 4.33
N ALA A 333 18.09 1.35 3.75
CA ALA A 333 19.25 0.46 3.89
C ALA A 333 19.68 0.26 5.35
N ALA A 334 19.53 1.25 6.20
CA ALA A 334 19.88 1.17 7.62
C ALA A 334 18.91 0.32 8.46
N VAL A 335 17.79 -0.12 7.90
CA VAL A 335 16.86 -1.06 8.54
C VAL A 335 17.51 -2.43 8.71
N THR A 336 18.41 -2.81 7.81
CA THR A 336 19.19 -4.05 7.86
C THR A 336 20.58 -3.78 8.46
N ALA A 337 20.87 -4.37 9.61
CA ALA A 337 22.22 -4.26 10.23
C ALA A 337 23.21 -5.23 9.60
N ARG A 338 22.76 -6.47 9.31
CA ARG A 338 23.56 -7.50 8.64
C ARG A 338 22.65 -8.43 7.83
N THR A 339 23.25 -9.26 6.98
CA THR A 339 22.52 -10.29 6.23
C THR A 339 23.19 -11.65 6.44
N ASP A 340 22.43 -12.60 6.93
CA ASP A 340 22.86 -13.99 7.10
C ASP A 340 22.49 -14.78 5.84
N ALA A 341 23.44 -15.55 5.31
CA ALA A 341 23.17 -16.48 4.21
C ALA A 341 22.98 -17.90 4.78
N VAL A 342 21.81 -18.47 4.55
CA VAL A 342 21.47 -19.83 4.96
C VAL A 342 21.43 -20.72 3.73
N PRO A 343 22.39 -21.67 3.55
CA PRO A 343 22.28 -22.65 2.49
C PRO A 343 21.00 -23.47 2.66
N LEU A 344 20.25 -23.63 1.60
CA LEU A 344 19.13 -24.55 1.57
C LEU A 344 19.69 -25.93 1.20
N ALA A 345 20.04 -26.72 2.21
CA ALA A 345 20.56 -28.06 2.01
C ALA A 345 19.51 -28.93 1.29
N VAL A 346 19.98 -29.89 0.50
CA VAL A 346 19.13 -30.86 -0.21
C VAL A 346 18.32 -31.71 0.79
N ASP A 347 18.74 -31.72 2.05
CA ASP A 347 18.07 -32.43 3.14
C ASP A 347 16.79 -31.70 3.55
N ARG A 348 15.81 -31.80 2.67
CA ARG A 348 14.45 -31.36 2.94
C ARG A 348 13.81 -32.33 3.93
N LEU A 349 13.03 -31.79 4.84
CA LEU A 349 12.27 -32.56 5.80
C LEU A 349 11.26 -33.50 5.12
N GLY A 350 11.69 -34.69 4.75
CA GLY A 350 10.89 -35.65 3.99
C GLY A 350 10.67 -35.23 2.52
N GLY A 351 10.34 -36.16 1.67
CA GLY A 351 10.20 -35.95 0.24
C GLY A 351 11.56 -35.79 -0.48
N GLY A 352 11.70 -36.29 -1.69
CA GLY A 352 12.88 -36.11 -2.52
C GLY A 352 13.14 -34.68 -2.96
N ASP A 353 14.02 -34.45 -3.91
CA ASP A 353 14.33 -33.17 -4.54
C ASP A 353 13.22 -32.63 -5.47
N ARG A 354 12.14 -33.39 -5.66
CA ARG A 354 11.04 -33.12 -6.58
C ARG A 354 9.71 -32.97 -5.86
N ILE A 355 8.88 -32.00 -6.30
CA ILE A 355 7.49 -31.82 -5.87
C ILE A 355 6.55 -31.95 -7.06
N ALA A 356 5.32 -32.42 -6.82
CA ALA A 356 4.22 -32.35 -7.76
C ALA A 356 3.69 -30.93 -7.84
N ALA A 357 3.49 -30.41 -9.05
CA ALA A 357 2.95 -29.06 -9.27
C ALA A 357 1.43 -29.10 -9.49
N GLY A 358 0.77 -27.95 -9.22
CA GLY A 358 -0.67 -27.80 -9.41
C GLY A 358 -1.53 -28.37 -8.28
N TRP A 359 -0.93 -28.83 -7.17
CA TRP A 359 -1.65 -29.30 -5.99
C TRP A 359 -1.53 -28.30 -4.84
N PRO A 360 -2.66 -27.93 -4.20
CA PRO A 360 -2.65 -27.03 -3.06
C PRO A 360 -2.04 -27.68 -1.82
N THR A 361 -1.44 -26.85 -0.96
CA THR A 361 -0.96 -27.24 0.37
C THR A 361 -1.67 -26.42 1.44
N VAL A 362 -1.31 -26.60 2.71
CA VAL A 362 -1.80 -25.75 3.81
C VAL A 362 -0.95 -24.46 3.97
N ALA A 363 0.09 -24.27 3.15
CA ALA A 363 0.82 -23.03 3.10
C ALA A 363 0.06 -22.05 2.20
N GLU A 364 -0.12 -20.80 2.67
CA GLU A 364 -0.86 -19.79 1.96
C GLU A 364 -0.39 -18.38 2.32
N SER A 365 -0.69 -17.41 1.46
CA SER A 365 -0.40 -16.00 1.68
C SER A 365 -1.58 -15.22 2.29
N GLY A 366 -2.69 -15.89 2.53
CA GLY A 366 -3.91 -15.30 3.11
C GLY A 366 -4.83 -14.64 2.10
N VAL A 367 -5.81 -13.91 2.61
CA VAL A 367 -6.87 -13.23 1.85
C VAL A 367 -6.63 -11.72 1.88
N VAL A 368 -6.64 -11.09 0.71
CA VAL A 368 -6.46 -9.64 0.53
C VAL A 368 -7.47 -8.85 1.36
N LEU A 369 -7.05 -7.79 1.99
CA LEU A 369 -7.75 -6.94 2.97
C LEU A 369 -8.04 -7.62 4.32
N VAL A 370 -8.30 -8.93 4.33
CA VAL A 370 -8.76 -9.63 5.55
C VAL A 370 -7.58 -10.03 6.43
N SER A 371 -6.63 -10.79 5.87
CA SER A 371 -5.55 -11.38 6.69
C SER A 371 -4.64 -10.34 7.32
N GLY A 372 -4.26 -9.33 6.56
CA GLY A 372 -3.44 -8.23 7.07
C GLY A 372 -4.19 -7.35 8.08
N ALA A 373 -5.51 -7.14 7.90
CA ALA A 373 -6.34 -6.44 8.88
C ALA A 373 -6.43 -7.21 10.19
N LEU A 374 -6.65 -8.52 10.14
CA LEU A 374 -6.64 -9.38 11.34
C LEU A 374 -5.29 -9.30 12.07
N GLN A 375 -4.20 -9.31 11.33
CA GLN A 375 -2.87 -9.14 11.92
C GLN A 375 -2.68 -7.74 12.52
N GLY A 376 -3.08 -6.69 11.82
CA GLY A 376 -2.93 -5.30 12.28
C GLY A 376 -3.73 -4.98 13.53
N PHE A 377 -4.99 -5.41 13.59
CA PHE A 377 -5.91 -5.09 14.68
C PHE A 377 -5.88 -6.11 15.81
N LEU A 378 -5.77 -7.41 15.49
CA LEU A 378 -5.90 -8.50 16.45
C LEU A 378 -4.60 -9.27 16.70
N ARG A 379 -3.53 -8.95 15.97
CA ARG A 379 -2.25 -9.67 15.99
C ARG A 379 -2.38 -11.15 15.63
N LEU A 380 -3.30 -11.45 14.72
CA LEU A 380 -3.56 -12.79 14.20
C LEU A 380 -2.94 -12.90 12.78
N PRO A 381 -1.70 -13.38 12.65
CA PRO A 381 -1.06 -13.57 11.37
C PRO A 381 -1.68 -14.76 10.62
N VAL A 382 -1.42 -14.84 9.32
CA VAL A 382 -1.69 -16.06 8.55
C VAL A 382 -0.89 -17.20 9.15
N GLY A 383 -1.57 -18.26 9.54
CA GLY A 383 -0.99 -19.39 10.25
C GLY A 383 -0.70 -20.59 9.35
N VAL A 384 0.24 -21.43 9.75
CA VAL A 384 0.51 -22.73 9.12
C VAL A 384 0.82 -23.78 10.18
N ALA A 385 0.31 -25.00 10.00
CA ALA A 385 0.78 -26.17 10.72
C ALA A 385 1.78 -26.93 9.83
N THR A 386 3.07 -26.67 10.00
CA THR A 386 4.12 -27.23 9.12
C THR A 386 4.16 -28.74 9.07
N PRO A 387 3.74 -29.52 10.10
CA PRO A 387 3.60 -30.97 9.99
C PRO A 387 2.53 -31.44 8.97
N LEU A 388 1.54 -30.60 8.68
CA LEU A 388 0.45 -30.90 7.74
C LEU A 388 0.76 -30.51 6.30
N ILE A 389 1.89 -29.86 6.03
CA ILE A 389 2.30 -29.52 4.66
C ILE A 389 2.65 -30.81 3.92
N ASP A 390 1.97 -31.10 2.81
CA ASP A 390 2.29 -32.21 1.93
C ASP A 390 3.68 -32.01 1.28
N ARG A 391 4.64 -32.85 1.66
CA ARG A 391 6.03 -32.81 1.16
C ARG A 391 6.13 -33.30 -0.31
N GLY A 392 5.12 -33.95 -0.80
CA GLY A 392 5.03 -34.30 -2.24
C GLY A 392 4.64 -33.12 -3.10
N ALA A 393 3.97 -32.07 -2.53
CA ALA A 393 3.50 -30.88 -3.23
C ALA A 393 4.24 -29.59 -2.83
N ALA A 394 5.03 -29.60 -1.75
CA ALA A 394 5.84 -28.46 -1.30
C ALA A 394 7.26 -28.86 -0.89
N ALA A 395 8.22 -28.00 -1.18
CA ALA A 395 9.56 -28.05 -0.63
C ALA A 395 9.61 -27.23 0.68
N VAL A 396 10.21 -27.81 1.73
CA VAL A 396 10.28 -27.17 3.05
C VAL A 396 11.69 -27.26 3.61
N TRP A 397 12.26 -26.12 3.96
CA TRP A 397 13.58 -26.01 4.57
C TRP A 397 13.45 -25.35 5.95
N ARG A 398 14.11 -25.94 6.95
CA ARG A 398 14.17 -25.40 8.31
C ARG A 398 15.48 -24.69 8.54
N GLY A 399 15.42 -23.46 9.02
CA GLY A 399 16.55 -22.76 9.57
C GLY A 399 16.92 -23.23 10.98
N PRO A 400 18.03 -22.73 11.54
CA PRO A 400 18.41 -22.99 12.93
C PRO A 400 17.38 -22.44 13.90
N VAL A 401 17.41 -22.94 15.15
CA VAL A 401 16.61 -22.37 16.26
C VAL A 401 17.25 -21.06 16.70
N GLU A 402 16.46 -20.02 16.81
CA GLU A 402 16.88 -18.71 17.29
C GLU A 402 16.77 -18.65 18.82
N TRP A 403 17.75 -19.24 19.54
CA TRP A 403 17.68 -19.39 20.99
C TRP A 403 17.57 -18.09 21.74
N GLY A 404 18.17 -17.01 21.27
CA GLY A 404 18.09 -15.67 21.85
C GLY A 404 16.99 -14.78 21.26
N GLY A 405 16.23 -15.31 20.30
CA GLY A 405 15.38 -14.47 19.46
C GLY A 405 16.21 -13.64 18.46
N THR A 406 15.55 -13.05 17.47
CA THR A 406 16.20 -12.19 16.46
C THR A 406 15.15 -11.35 15.76
N THR A 407 15.59 -10.36 14.97
CA THR A 407 14.69 -9.60 14.12
C THR A 407 15.02 -9.85 12.65
N VAL A 408 14.03 -10.29 11.85
CA VAL A 408 14.08 -10.17 10.39
C VAL A 408 13.80 -8.72 10.06
N SER A 409 14.72 -8.02 9.37
CA SER A 409 14.62 -6.57 9.20
C SER A 409 15.15 -6.15 7.83
N GLY A 410 14.26 -5.96 6.87
CA GLY A 410 14.58 -5.64 5.48
C GLY A 410 13.92 -6.61 4.49
N THR A 411 14.56 -6.85 3.35
CA THR A 411 14.05 -7.69 2.26
C THR A 411 14.76 -9.05 2.24
N PRO A 412 14.12 -10.15 2.68
CA PRO A 412 14.68 -11.48 2.52
C PRO A 412 14.79 -11.86 1.04
N ARG A 413 15.89 -12.53 0.66
CA ARG A 413 16.11 -12.95 -0.72
C ARG A 413 16.29 -14.46 -0.79
N VAL A 414 15.59 -15.09 -1.72
CA VAL A 414 15.68 -16.53 -2.01
C VAL A 414 16.35 -16.74 -3.36
N ARG A 415 17.31 -17.65 -3.42
CA ARG A 415 17.82 -18.20 -4.68
C ARG A 415 17.49 -19.69 -4.71
N LEU A 416 16.84 -20.11 -5.78
CA LEU A 416 16.48 -21.50 -6.02
C LEU A 416 17.04 -21.95 -7.37
N THR A 417 17.70 -23.09 -7.40
CA THR A 417 17.97 -23.80 -8.63
C THR A 417 16.80 -24.76 -8.85
N VAL A 418 16.05 -24.57 -9.93
CA VAL A 418 14.83 -25.32 -10.21
C VAL A 418 14.82 -25.89 -11.61
N THR A 419 14.21 -27.06 -11.78
CA THR A 419 13.97 -27.69 -13.07
C THR A 419 12.47 -27.99 -13.19
N PRO A 420 11.66 -27.06 -13.73
CA PRO A 420 10.24 -27.31 -14.02
C PRO A 420 10.11 -28.31 -15.18
N SER A 421 9.12 -29.19 -15.12
CA SER A 421 8.78 -30.08 -16.23
C SER A 421 7.83 -29.48 -17.25
N ALA A 422 7.16 -28.34 -16.91
CA ALA A 422 6.25 -27.62 -17.78
C ALA A 422 6.85 -26.32 -18.30
N GLY A 423 6.33 -25.80 -19.43
CA GLY A 423 6.80 -24.57 -20.05
C GLY A 423 6.50 -23.28 -19.26
N ARG A 424 5.54 -23.31 -18.32
CA ARG A 424 5.27 -22.27 -17.33
C ARG A 424 4.95 -22.92 -15.99
N THR A 425 5.57 -22.44 -14.92
CA THR A 425 5.34 -22.94 -13.57
C THR A 425 5.43 -21.79 -12.58
N THR A 426 4.37 -21.58 -11.81
CA THR A 426 4.39 -20.56 -10.75
C THR A 426 4.86 -21.20 -9.45
N LEU A 427 5.78 -20.55 -8.78
CA LEU A 427 6.27 -20.88 -7.46
C LEU A 427 5.83 -19.81 -6.47
N TYR A 428 5.45 -20.23 -5.28
CA TYR A 428 5.12 -19.35 -4.16
C TYR A 428 6.10 -19.63 -3.04
N ALA A 429 6.91 -18.64 -2.70
CA ALA A 429 7.86 -18.75 -1.60
C ALA A 429 7.29 -18.05 -0.36
N TYR A 430 7.19 -18.78 0.74
CA TYR A 430 6.71 -18.30 2.02
C TYR A 430 7.80 -18.45 3.09
N LEU A 431 8.05 -17.41 3.83
CA LEU A 431 8.90 -17.44 5.02
C LEU A 431 8.01 -17.40 6.26
N TYR A 432 8.07 -18.43 7.07
CA TYR A 432 7.33 -18.54 8.32
C TYR A 432 8.26 -18.47 9.52
N GLU A 433 7.82 -17.85 10.61
CA GLU A 433 8.33 -18.10 11.95
C GLU A 433 7.56 -19.29 12.54
N VAL A 434 8.27 -20.33 12.98
CA VAL A 434 7.67 -21.59 13.43
C VAL A 434 8.16 -21.95 14.84
N ASN A 435 7.23 -22.28 15.74
CA ASN A 435 7.51 -22.69 17.10
C ASN A 435 7.89 -24.19 17.21
N ALA A 436 8.20 -24.65 18.42
CA ALA A 436 8.60 -26.03 18.68
C ALA A 436 7.50 -27.06 18.33
N LEU A 437 6.22 -26.67 18.32
CA LEU A 437 5.09 -27.55 17.95
C LEU A 437 4.87 -27.61 16.42
N GLY A 438 5.65 -26.88 15.64
CA GLY A 438 5.47 -26.81 14.18
C GLY A 438 4.37 -25.85 13.74
N LEU A 439 3.81 -25.05 14.64
CA LEU A 439 2.85 -24.00 14.31
C LEU A 439 3.61 -22.74 13.90
N GLY A 440 3.28 -22.18 12.77
CA GLY A 440 3.97 -21.06 12.18
C GLY A 440 3.07 -19.86 11.91
N ALA A 441 3.69 -18.69 11.86
CA ALA A 441 3.13 -17.42 11.44
C ALA A 441 3.85 -16.92 10.19
N LEU A 442 3.11 -16.47 9.18
CA LEU A 442 3.68 -15.95 7.94
C LEU A 442 4.43 -14.64 8.22
N VAL A 443 5.72 -14.63 7.94
CA VAL A 443 6.60 -13.46 8.03
C VAL A 443 6.50 -12.63 6.76
N THR A 444 6.71 -13.29 5.61
CA THR A 444 6.63 -12.66 4.28
C THR A 444 6.51 -13.73 3.19
N HIS A 445 6.13 -13.31 1.99
CA HIS A 445 6.01 -14.20 0.84
C HIS A 445 6.24 -13.45 -0.49
N LYS A 446 6.38 -14.21 -1.58
CA LYS A 446 6.36 -13.65 -2.94
C LYS A 446 6.09 -14.77 -3.97
N PRO A 447 5.28 -14.49 -5.02
CA PRO A 447 5.16 -15.38 -6.17
C PRO A 447 6.25 -15.12 -7.22
N VAL A 448 6.52 -16.13 -8.04
CA VAL A 448 7.28 -16.00 -9.27
C VAL A 448 6.83 -17.05 -10.30
N THR A 449 6.58 -16.63 -11.53
CA THR A 449 6.31 -17.56 -12.63
C THR A 449 7.60 -17.79 -13.44
N VAL A 450 8.04 -19.04 -13.46
CA VAL A 450 9.18 -19.50 -14.23
C VAL A 450 8.73 -19.87 -15.63
N VAL A 451 9.32 -19.27 -16.65
CA VAL A 451 9.02 -19.53 -18.05
C VAL A 451 10.08 -20.47 -18.66
N GLY A 452 9.62 -21.52 -19.30
CA GLY A 452 10.44 -22.56 -19.94
C GLY A 452 10.71 -23.74 -19.00
N SER A 453 10.94 -24.91 -19.60
CA SER A 453 11.40 -26.13 -18.94
C SER A 453 12.93 -26.19 -18.86
N GLY A 454 13.48 -27.09 -18.05
CA GLY A 454 14.91 -27.25 -17.83
C GLY A 454 15.46 -26.47 -16.66
N ALA A 455 16.74 -26.73 -16.32
CA ALA A 455 17.38 -26.14 -15.15
C ALA A 455 17.52 -24.63 -15.24
N ARG A 456 17.12 -23.93 -14.17
CA ARG A 456 17.12 -22.47 -14.07
C ARG A 456 17.48 -22.02 -12.67
N VAL A 457 18.07 -20.84 -12.58
CA VAL A 457 18.25 -20.12 -11.33
C VAL A 457 17.14 -19.07 -11.22
N VAL A 458 16.41 -19.08 -10.11
CA VAL A 458 15.41 -18.09 -9.74
C VAL A 458 15.94 -17.33 -8.54
N GLU A 459 16.15 -16.03 -8.69
CA GLU A 459 16.42 -15.11 -7.58
C GLU A 459 15.15 -14.30 -7.31
N LEU A 460 14.71 -14.28 -6.07
CA LEU A 460 13.45 -13.72 -5.65
C LEU A 460 13.64 -12.90 -4.38
N ASP A 461 13.41 -11.60 -4.47
CA ASP A 461 13.25 -10.74 -3.30
C ASP A 461 11.83 -10.91 -2.77
N LEU A 462 11.69 -11.43 -1.55
CA LEU A 462 10.40 -11.48 -0.85
C LEU A 462 9.91 -10.06 -0.52
N GLU A 463 8.68 -9.90 -0.03
CA GLU A 463 8.28 -8.58 0.41
C GLU A 463 9.10 -8.16 1.65
N PRO A 464 9.52 -6.88 1.74
CA PRO A 464 10.24 -6.38 2.89
C PRO A 464 9.38 -6.46 4.16
N VAL A 465 10.03 -6.68 5.29
CA VAL A 465 9.36 -6.82 6.59
C VAL A 465 10.30 -6.44 7.72
N VAL A 466 9.71 -6.00 8.84
CA VAL A 466 10.35 -6.06 10.16
C VAL A 466 9.52 -6.98 11.03
N TRP A 467 10.14 -8.05 11.51
CA TRP A 467 9.49 -9.11 12.28
C TRP A 467 10.39 -9.61 13.39
N ASP A 468 9.91 -9.58 14.62
CA ASP A 468 10.65 -10.07 15.78
C ASP A 468 10.38 -11.57 15.96
N VAL A 469 11.40 -12.40 15.67
CA VAL A 469 11.35 -13.85 15.86
C VAL A 469 11.57 -14.16 17.33
N ALA A 470 10.63 -14.86 17.93
CA ALA A 470 10.70 -15.20 19.35
C ALA A 470 11.83 -16.20 19.66
N ALA A 471 12.38 -16.12 20.87
CA ALA A 471 13.36 -17.08 21.37
C ALA A 471 12.80 -18.51 21.33
N GLY A 472 13.60 -19.45 20.84
CA GLY A 472 13.22 -20.86 20.68
C GLY A 472 12.46 -21.18 19.39
N ASN A 473 12.01 -20.18 18.63
CA ASN A 473 11.42 -20.36 17.31
C ASN A 473 12.50 -20.45 16.21
N ARG A 474 12.10 -20.74 14.99
CA ARG A 474 12.95 -20.80 13.81
C ARG A 474 12.25 -20.23 12.59
N LEU A 475 13.04 -19.86 11.59
CA LEU A 475 12.52 -19.54 10.27
C LEU A 475 12.40 -20.82 9.43
N VAL A 476 11.29 -20.94 8.71
CA VAL A 476 11.02 -22.04 7.78
C VAL A 476 10.64 -21.46 6.43
N LEU A 477 11.37 -21.83 5.39
CA LEU A 477 11.04 -21.51 4.01
C LEU A 477 10.17 -22.65 3.44
N VAL A 478 9.03 -22.29 2.86
CA VAL A 478 8.16 -23.21 2.13
C VAL A 478 8.04 -22.70 0.71
N VAL A 479 8.15 -23.62 -0.26
CA VAL A 479 7.91 -23.30 -1.67
C VAL A 479 6.95 -24.34 -2.22
N ASP A 480 5.80 -23.87 -2.71
CA ASP A 480 4.81 -24.70 -3.39
C ASP A 480 4.40 -24.08 -4.74
N THR A 481 3.30 -24.54 -5.35
CA THR A 481 2.91 -24.17 -6.72
C THR A 481 1.47 -23.72 -6.85
N VAL A 482 0.75 -23.57 -5.75
CA VAL A 482 -0.66 -23.13 -5.73
C VAL A 482 -0.90 -22.19 -4.54
N ASP A 483 -1.41 -21.00 -4.82
CA ASP A 483 -1.89 -20.04 -3.81
C ASP A 483 -3.14 -19.33 -4.34
N ALA A 484 -4.21 -19.33 -3.56
CA ALA A 484 -5.51 -18.78 -3.95
C ALA A 484 -5.52 -17.25 -4.15
N ARG A 485 -4.52 -16.53 -3.65
CA ARG A 485 -4.38 -15.08 -3.83
C ARG A 485 -3.97 -14.71 -5.25
N TYR A 486 -3.34 -15.64 -5.96
CA TYR A 486 -2.72 -15.41 -7.25
C TYR A 486 -3.31 -16.31 -8.35
N LYS A 487 -3.16 -15.89 -9.59
CA LYS A 487 -3.47 -16.71 -10.77
C LYS A 487 -2.17 -17.37 -11.24
N GLY A 488 -1.97 -18.61 -10.77
CA GLY A 488 -0.80 -19.40 -11.11
C GLY A 488 -0.91 -20.08 -12.47
N SER A 489 0.25 -20.55 -12.97
CA SER A 489 0.36 -21.27 -14.25
C SER A 489 0.84 -22.72 -14.09
N SER A 490 0.82 -23.27 -12.87
CA SER A 490 1.29 -24.64 -12.59
C SER A 490 0.26 -25.67 -12.97
N ALA A 491 0.56 -26.48 -13.97
CA ALA A 491 -0.36 -27.53 -14.45
C ALA A 491 -0.31 -28.75 -13.54
N VAL A 492 -1.48 -29.32 -13.23
CA VAL A 492 -1.59 -30.64 -12.55
C VAL A 492 -0.90 -31.70 -13.40
N GLY A 493 -0.12 -32.60 -12.78
CA GLY A 493 0.67 -33.63 -13.45
C GLY A 493 2.08 -33.16 -13.86
N SER A 494 2.38 -31.87 -13.76
CA SER A 494 3.74 -31.36 -13.86
C SER A 494 4.49 -31.44 -12.53
N SER A 495 5.78 -31.08 -12.54
CA SER A 495 6.63 -31.15 -11.35
C SER A 495 7.74 -30.12 -11.38
N VAL A 496 8.34 -29.88 -10.23
CA VAL A 496 9.54 -29.07 -10.06
C VAL A 496 10.57 -29.85 -9.28
N THR A 497 11.80 -29.93 -9.83
CA THR A 497 12.96 -30.48 -9.13
C THR A 497 13.81 -29.33 -8.62
N PHE A 498 14.25 -29.39 -7.36
CA PHE A 498 15.10 -28.39 -6.72
C PHE A 498 16.55 -28.88 -6.67
N GLY A 499 17.47 -28.06 -7.13
CA GLY A 499 18.90 -28.32 -7.08
C GLY A 499 19.54 -27.90 -5.75
N ALA A 500 20.77 -28.40 -5.52
CA ALA A 500 21.52 -28.17 -4.28
C ALA A 500 22.05 -26.74 -4.11
N ASP A 501 22.23 -25.99 -5.21
CA ASP A 501 22.78 -24.63 -5.18
C ASP A 501 21.65 -23.60 -4.92
N SER A 502 21.01 -23.72 -3.74
CA SER A 502 19.93 -22.84 -3.28
C SER A 502 20.28 -22.23 -1.93
N TRP A 503 19.89 -20.99 -1.70
CA TRP A 503 20.12 -20.30 -0.44
C TRP A 503 19.00 -19.31 -0.10
N LEU A 504 18.88 -19.00 1.19
CA LEU A 504 18.07 -17.93 1.73
C LEU A 504 18.97 -16.89 2.40
N LYS A 505 18.92 -15.65 1.96
CA LYS A 505 19.50 -14.50 2.66
C LYS A 505 18.46 -13.86 3.55
N VAL A 506 18.75 -13.80 4.84
CA VAL A 506 17.87 -13.22 5.87
C VAL A 506 18.51 -11.92 6.36
N PRO A 507 17.91 -10.75 6.08
CA PRO A 507 18.36 -9.50 6.67
C PRO A 507 18.02 -9.49 8.16
N ARG A 508 18.96 -9.01 8.98
CA ARG A 508 18.85 -8.94 10.44
C ARG A 508 18.95 -7.49 10.90
N GLY A 509 18.16 -7.17 11.93
CA GLY A 509 18.18 -5.86 12.61
C GLY A 509 19.04 -5.84 13.87
#